data_aa7c7f389088566421717c4b41b716e5
#
_entry.id   aa7c7f389088566421717c4b41b716e5
#
_cell.length_a   1.000
_cell.length_b   1.000
_cell.length_c   1.000
_cell.angle_alpha   90.00
_cell.angle_beta   90.00
_cell.angle_gamma   90.00
#
_symmetry.space_group_name_H-M   'P 1'
#
loop_
_entity.id
_entity.type
_entity.pdbx_description
1 polymer ?
#
loop_
_entity_poly.entity_id
_entity_poly.type
_entity_poly.pdbx_seq_one_letter_code
_entity_poly.pdbx_strand_id
1 'polypeptide(L)'
;MKVTNLQKSQCRIGDDIKAEALRLGFDAVGFAHAAPVSHEAAKAFTQWIAEGKHDCMQWATNYTDLRLDPTRLVEGAQTVISLAVNYLPRQIQEADAPQVARYAYGTDYHEVVRDMARQLAAYIKERTGHESRVCVDSAPILERYWAQQAGLGFIGLNTLLIIPQRGSFFFLCELVTTLPLTPDAPCTLTC
;
A
#
# COMPACT_ATOMS: atom_id res chain seq x y z
N MET A 1 -7.69 27.28 -16.56
CA MET A 1 -8.35 26.05 -17.08
C MET A 1 -9.59 25.77 -16.22
N LYS A 2 -10.78 25.63 -16.82
CA LYS A 2 -12.00 25.29 -16.05
C LYS A 2 -11.96 23.80 -15.71
N VAL A 3 -11.90 23.44 -14.44
CA VAL A 3 -12.02 22.07 -13.97
C VAL A 3 -13.42 21.54 -14.33
N THR A 4 -13.49 20.39 -15.00
CA THR A 4 -14.76 19.80 -15.42
C THR A 4 -15.57 19.31 -14.22
N ASN A 5 -16.90 19.18 -14.36
CA ASN A 5 -17.76 18.66 -13.29
C ASN A 5 -17.33 17.25 -12.85
N LEU A 6 -16.83 16.43 -13.78
CA LEU A 6 -16.31 15.08 -13.51
C LEU A 6 -15.08 15.12 -12.61
N GLN A 7 -14.12 16.00 -12.89
CA GLN A 7 -12.91 16.18 -12.08
C GLN A 7 -13.23 16.68 -10.66
N LYS A 8 -14.22 17.58 -10.53
CA LYS A 8 -14.69 18.03 -9.21
C LYS A 8 -15.32 16.90 -8.40
N SER A 9 -16.10 16.02 -9.05
CA SER A 9 -16.71 14.85 -8.42
C SER A 9 -15.66 13.83 -7.96
N GLN A 10 -14.67 13.55 -8.81
CA GLN A 10 -13.55 12.64 -8.48
C GLN A 10 -12.68 13.18 -7.33
N CYS A 11 -12.45 14.49 -7.27
CA CYS A 11 -11.73 15.12 -6.17
C CYS A 11 -12.48 14.95 -4.84
N ARG A 12 -13.80 15.19 -4.81
CA ARG A 12 -14.62 15.02 -3.59
C ARG A 12 -14.64 13.60 -3.09
N ILE A 13 -14.84 12.62 -3.97
CA ILE A 13 -14.85 11.20 -3.53
C ILE A 13 -13.48 10.74 -3.04
N GLY A 14 -12.39 11.25 -3.64
CA GLY A 14 -11.02 10.98 -3.16
C GLY A 14 -10.81 11.52 -1.75
N ASP A 15 -11.23 12.76 -1.49
CA ASP A 15 -11.14 13.37 -0.16
C ASP A 15 -11.98 12.60 0.88
N ASP A 16 -13.20 12.18 0.52
CA ASP A 16 -14.08 11.37 1.37
C ASP A 16 -13.44 10.03 1.70
N ILE A 17 -12.81 9.35 0.73
CA ILE A 17 -12.10 8.07 0.94
C ILE A 17 -10.89 8.27 1.86
N LYS A 18 -10.10 9.33 1.68
CA LYS A 18 -8.98 9.65 2.56
C LYS A 18 -9.44 9.91 3.99
N ALA A 19 -10.50 10.69 4.16
CA ALA A 19 -11.08 10.98 5.47
C ALA A 19 -11.58 9.70 6.16
N GLU A 20 -12.25 8.81 5.43
CA GLU A 20 -12.73 7.55 5.97
C GLU A 20 -11.58 6.60 6.34
N ALA A 21 -10.53 6.52 5.52
CA ALA A 21 -9.34 5.73 5.84
C ALA A 21 -8.70 6.19 7.18
N LEU A 22 -8.54 7.50 7.36
CA LEU A 22 -8.03 8.05 8.62
C LEU A 22 -8.98 7.77 9.79
N ARG A 23 -10.30 7.86 9.58
CA ARG A 23 -11.31 7.53 10.59
C ARG A 23 -11.24 6.06 11.02
N LEU A 24 -10.97 5.15 10.10
CA LEU A 24 -10.80 3.73 10.35
C LEU A 24 -9.51 3.39 11.10
N GLY A 25 -8.57 4.34 11.22
CA GLY A 25 -7.32 4.19 11.96
C GLY A 25 -6.07 4.02 11.10
N PHE A 26 -6.16 4.17 9.78
CA PHE A 26 -4.96 4.29 8.96
C PHE A 26 -4.25 5.61 9.26
N ASP A 27 -2.92 5.58 9.26
CA ASP A 27 -2.10 6.75 9.54
C ASP A 27 -1.74 7.56 8.30
N ALA A 28 -1.72 6.89 7.14
CA ALA A 28 -1.48 7.53 5.85
C ALA A 28 -2.26 6.82 4.76
N VAL A 29 -2.67 7.59 3.75
CA VAL A 29 -3.41 7.12 2.58
C VAL A 29 -3.04 7.96 1.37
N GLY A 30 -2.85 7.30 0.24
CA GLY A 30 -2.57 7.94 -1.03
C GLY A 30 -3.03 7.10 -2.21
N PHE A 31 -3.09 7.72 -3.38
CA PHE A 31 -3.60 7.11 -4.60
C PHE A 31 -2.52 7.10 -5.68
N ALA A 32 -2.39 5.98 -6.37
CA ALA A 32 -1.56 5.84 -7.55
C ALA A 32 -2.39 5.32 -8.73
N HIS A 33 -2.05 5.70 -9.95
CA HIS A 33 -2.65 5.11 -11.13
C HIS A 33 -2.26 3.64 -11.26
N ALA A 34 -3.23 2.73 -11.43
CA ALA A 34 -2.96 1.32 -11.65
C ALA A 34 -2.41 1.10 -13.06
N ALA A 35 -1.16 0.69 -13.14
CA ALA A 35 -0.43 0.41 -14.38
C ALA A 35 0.67 -0.61 -14.10
N PRO A 36 1.29 -1.23 -15.12
CA PRO A 36 2.53 -1.98 -14.90
C PRO A 36 3.56 -1.13 -14.16
N VAL A 37 4.30 -1.73 -13.23
CA VAL A 37 5.37 -1.03 -12.51
C VAL A 37 6.44 -0.51 -13.49
N SER A 38 7.25 0.46 -13.07
CA SER A 38 8.28 1.02 -13.94
C SER A 38 9.25 -0.06 -14.43
N HIS A 39 9.86 0.17 -15.59
CA HIS A 39 10.85 -0.75 -16.16
C HIS A 39 11.99 -1.04 -15.18
N GLU A 40 12.45 -0.03 -14.47
CA GLU A 40 13.51 -0.13 -13.47
C GLU A 40 13.08 -1.03 -12.30
N ALA A 41 11.86 -0.85 -11.78
CA ALA A 41 11.34 -1.67 -10.70
C ALA A 41 11.14 -3.12 -11.14
N ALA A 42 10.59 -3.34 -12.34
CA ALA A 42 10.43 -4.68 -12.91
C ALA A 42 11.77 -5.37 -13.10
N LYS A 43 12.77 -4.67 -13.67
CA LYS A 43 14.12 -5.18 -13.87
C LYS A 43 14.78 -5.54 -12.54
N ALA A 44 14.71 -4.64 -11.54
CA ALA A 44 15.29 -4.88 -10.22
C ALA A 44 14.68 -6.11 -9.54
N PHE A 45 13.37 -6.28 -9.60
CA PHE A 45 12.67 -7.41 -9.01
C PHE A 45 13.02 -8.73 -9.71
N THR A 46 13.00 -8.76 -11.05
CA THR A 46 13.33 -9.95 -11.83
C THR A 46 14.80 -10.35 -11.68
N GLN A 47 15.69 -9.38 -11.61
CA GLN A 47 17.11 -9.63 -11.34
C GLN A 47 17.33 -10.20 -9.94
N TRP A 48 16.65 -9.66 -8.91
CA TRP A 48 16.71 -10.17 -7.54
C TRP A 48 16.29 -11.64 -7.46
N ILE A 49 15.24 -12.05 -8.22
CA ILE A 49 14.83 -13.45 -8.35
C ILE A 49 15.91 -14.26 -9.07
N ALA A 50 16.38 -13.79 -10.23
CA ALA A 50 17.35 -14.53 -11.07
C ALA A 50 18.67 -14.78 -10.35
N GLU A 51 19.08 -13.86 -9.47
CA GLU A 51 20.29 -14.00 -8.64
C GLU A 51 20.08 -14.85 -7.39
N GLY A 52 18.88 -15.44 -7.19
CA GLY A 52 18.57 -16.29 -6.05
C GLY A 52 18.55 -15.56 -4.70
N LYS A 53 18.45 -14.21 -4.70
CA LYS A 53 18.46 -13.39 -3.47
C LYS A 53 17.23 -13.56 -2.60
N HIS A 54 16.19 -14.23 -3.11
CA HIS A 54 15.00 -14.62 -2.36
C HIS A 54 15.25 -15.83 -1.43
N ASP A 55 16.39 -16.54 -1.63
CA ASP A 55 16.80 -17.71 -0.83
C ASP A 55 15.64 -18.73 -0.69
N CYS A 56 15.28 -19.12 0.53
CA CYS A 56 14.19 -20.07 0.80
C CYS A 56 12.78 -19.48 0.62
N MET A 57 12.64 -18.18 0.35
CA MET A 57 11.34 -17.50 0.15
C MET A 57 10.74 -17.81 -1.24
N GLN A 58 10.48 -19.07 -1.56
CA GLN A 58 9.95 -19.50 -2.86
C GLN A 58 8.62 -18.82 -3.21
N TRP A 59 7.81 -18.46 -2.23
CA TRP A 59 6.56 -17.70 -2.44
C TRP A 59 6.80 -16.35 -3.13
N ALA A 60 7.97 -15.75 -3.00
CA ALA A 60 8.30 -14.47 -3.63
C ALA A 60 8.40 -14.56 -5.17
N THR A 61 8.69 -15.76 -5.70
CA THR A 61 8.77 -16.02 -7.14
C THR A 61 7.39 -16.28 -7.76
N ASN A 62 6.38 -16.56 -6.93
CA ASN A 62 5.02 -16.86 -7.41
C ASN A 62 4.34 -15.59 -7.91
N TYR A 63 3.58 -15.75 -9.00
CA TYR A 63 2.74 -14.68 -9.55
C TYR A 63 3.51 -13.39 -9.88
N THR A 64 4.73 -13.52 -10.41
CA THR A 64 5.59 -12.39 -10.80
C THR A 64 4.87 -11.42 -11.74
N ASP A 65 4.10 -11.93 -12.68
CA ASP A 65 3.31 -11.15 -13.61
C ASP A 65 2.22 -10.28 -12.92
N LEU A 66 1.57 -10.82 -11.89
CA LEU A 66 0.59 -10.07 -11.09
C LEU A 66 1.28 -9.04 -10.18
N ARG A 67 2.46 -9.39 -9.61
CA ARG A 67 3.24 -8.46 -8.77
C ARG A 67 3.70 -7.23 -9.53
N LEU A 68 4.01 -7.41 -10.81
CA LEU A 68 4.52 -6.35 -11.68
C LEU A 68 3.41 -5.55 -12.36
N ASP A 69 2.15 -6.04 -12.31
CA ASP A 69 1.04 -5.39 -12.97
C ASP A 69 -0.30 -5.59 -12.22
N PRO A 70 -0.74 -4.62 -11.41
CA PRO A 70 -2.00 -4.71 -10.67
C PRO A 70 -3.24 -4.75 -11.57
N THR A 71 -3.12 -4.34 -12.85
CA THR A 71 -4.24 -4.44 -13.81
C THR A 71 -4.54 -5.88 -14.19
N ARG A 72 -3.57 -6.78 -14.04
CA ARG A 72 -3.74 -8.22 -14.19
C ARG A 72 -4.28 -8.88 -12.91
N LEU A 73 -4.09 -8.22 -11.75
CA LEU A 73 -4.62 -8.67 -10.46
C LEU A 73 -6.12 -8.39 -10.34
N VAL A 74 -6.57 -7.26 -10.90
CA VAL A 74 -7.98 -6.84 -10.97
C VAL A 74 -8.23 -6.31 -12.37
N GLU A 75 -9.09 -6.99 -13.13
CA GLU A 75 -9.46 -6.56 -14.48
C GLU A 75 -10.13 -5.18 -14.45
N GLY A 76 -9.66 -4.27 -15.30
CA GLY A 76 -10.15 -2.91 -15.36
C GLY A 76 -9.69 -2.01 -14.19
N ALA A 77 -8.69 -2.42 -13.41
CA ALA A 77 -8.14 -1.58 -12.34
C ALA A 77 -7.68 -0.22 -12.88
N GLN A 78 -8.07 0.85 -12.17
CA GLN A 78 -7.74 2.25 -12.47
C GLN A 78 -6.85 2.87 -11.39
N THR A 79 -7.03 2.44 -10.13
CA THR A 79 -6.34 3.04 -8.99
C THR A 79 -5.82 1.97 -8.04
N VAL A 80 -4.61 2.18 -7.54
CA VAL A 80 -4.08 1.54 -6.34
C VAL A 80 -4.16 2.56 -5.21
N ILE A 81 -4.96 2.25 -4.18
CA ILE A 81 -5.03 3.02 -2.93
C ILE A 81 -4.04 2.39 -1.98
N SER A 82 -2.98 3.11 -1.61
CA SER A 82 -1.99 2.64 -0.65
C SER A 82 -2.27 3.22 0.73
N LEU A 83 -2.18 2.38 1.74
CA LEU A 83 -2.56 2.63 3.12
C LEU A 83 -1.42 2.23 4.05
N ALA A 84 -1.20 2.97 5.13
CA ALA A 84 -0.20 2.65 6.12
C ALA A 84 -0.75 2.74 7.54
N VAL A 85 -0.38 1.77 8.40
CA VAL A 85 -0.72 1.74 9.83
C VAL A 85 0.56 1.69 10.64
N ASN A 86 0.74 2.62 11.56
CA ASN A 86 1.91 2.65 12.44
C ASN A 86 1.82 1.55 13.50
N TYR A 87 2.88 0.74 13.63
CA TYR A 87 2.96 -0.32 14.63
C TYR A 87 4.00 -0.03 15.73
N LEU A 88 4.55 1.17 15.79
CA LEU A 88 5.49 1.51 16.86
C LEU A 88 4.75 1.52 18.21
N PRO A 89 5.08 0.59 19.14
CA PRO A 89 4.37 0.50 20.40
C PRO A 89 4.74 1.68 21.29
N ARG A 90 3.78 2.15 22.09
CA ARG A 90 4.02 3.19 23.10
C ARG A 90 4.83 2.66 24.29
N GLN A 91 4.70 1.37 24.58
CA GLN A 91 5.45 0.68 25.63
C GLN A 91 6.52 -0.21 24.99
N ILE A 92 7.73 -0.13 25.51
CA ILE A 92 8.86 -0.98 25.11
C ILE A 92 8.96 -2.12 26.12
N GLN A 93 9.30 -3.32 25.64
CA GLN A 93 9.59 -4.45 26.52
C GLN A 93 10.73 -4.12 27.49
N GLU A 94 10.65 -4.66 28.71
CA GLU A 94 11.72 -4.55 29.68
C GLU A 94 12.99 -5.24 29.14
N ALA A 95 14.15 -4.70 29.51
CA ALA A 95 15.43 -5.14 28.93
C ALA A 95 15.79 -6.59 29.28
N ASP A 96 15.29 -7.10 30.40
CA ASP A 96 15.49 -8.45 30.91
C ASP A 96 14.44 -9.46 30.41
N ALA A 97 13.38 -8.99 29.73
CA ALA A 97 12.39 -9.86 29.09
C ALA A 97 12.89 -10.41 27.75
N PRO A 98 12.43 -11.60 27.31
CA PRO A 98 12.69 -12.11 25.97
C PRO A 98 12.24 -11.10 24.92
N GLN A 99 13.15 -10.66 24.05
CA GLN A 99 12.84 -9.62 23.05
C GLN A 99 12.09 -10.20 21.87
N VAL A 100 10.93 -9.65 21.57
CA VAL A 100 10.10 -9.97 20.42
C VAL A 100 10.12 -8.77 19.44
N ALA A 101 10.09 -9.05 18.14
CA ALA A 101 10.01 -8.00 17.12
C ALA A 101 8.76 -7.12 17.33
N ARG A 102 8.91 -5.82 17.23
CA ARG A 102 7.83 -4.84 17.54
C ARG A 102 6.57 -5.03 16.71
N TYR A 103 6.71 -5.47 15.46
CA TYR A 103 5.56 -5.74 14.59
C TYR A 103 4.69 -6.90 15.07
N ALA A 104 5.24 -7.78 15.93
CA ALA A 104 4.54 -8.96 16.46
C ALA A 104 3.86 -8.70 17.82
N TYR A 105 3.77 -7.43 18.26
CA TYR A 105 3.08 -7.09 19.50
C TYR A 105 1.57 -7.06 19.27
N GLY A 106 0.81 -7.63 20.22
CA GLY A 106 -0.64 -7.58 20.24
C GLY A 106 -1.32 -8.58 19.31
N THR A 107 -2.45 -8.17 18.75
CA THR A 107 -3.24 -8.98 17.81
C THR A 107 -2.53 -9.08 16.47
N ASP A 108 -2.70 -10.20 15.76
CA ASP A 108 -2.15 -10.40 14.43
C ASP A 108 -2.57 -9.24 13.48
N TYR A 109 -1.56 -8.50 13.02
CA TYR A 109 -1.79 -7.36 12.15
C TYR A 109 -2.46 -7.73 10.82
N HIS A 110 -2.26 -8.94 10.33
CA HIS A 110 -2.93 -9.41 9.11
C HIS A 110 -4.45 -9.38 9.27
N GLU A 111 -4.96 -9.72 10.44
CA GLU A 111 -6.40 -9.65 10.73
C GLU A 111 -6.86 -8.20 10.89
N VAL A 112 -6.15 -7.44 11.73
CA VAL A 112 -6.51 -6.05 12.04
C VAL A 112 -6.49 -5.17 10.80
N VAL A 113 -5.39 -5.16 10.04
CA VAL A 113 -5.24 -4.31 8.85
C VAL A 113 -6.19 -4.76 7.75
N ARG A 114 -6.40 -6.08 7.59
CA ARG A 114 -7.34 -6.62 6.60
C ARG A 114 -8.77 -6.22 6.91
N ASP A 115 -9.18 -6.21 8.18
CA ASP A 115 -10.52 -5.81 8.57
C ASP A 115 -10.76 -4.31 8.36
N MET A 116 -9.79 -3.47 8.72
CA MET A 116 -9.83 -2.04 8.41
C MET A 116 -9.95 -1.78 6.90
N ALA A 117 -9.14 -2.49 6.10
CA ALA A 117 -9.15 -2.37 4.65
C ALA A 117 -10.47 -2.86 4.02
N ARG A 118 -11.07 -3.93 4.55
CA ARG A 118 -12.40 -4.41 4.12
C ARG A 118 -13.49 -3.39 4.41
N GLN A 119 -13.46 -2.74 5.57
CA GLN A 119 -14.40 -1.67 5.90
C GLN A 119 -14.27 -0.50 4.92
N LEU A 120 -13.06 -0.09 4.57
CA LEU A 120 -12.84 0.95 3.56
C LEU A 120 -13.31 0.50 2.17
N ALA A 121 -13.04 -0.74 1.78
CA ALA A 121 -13.52 -1.30 0.51
C ALA A 121 -15.06 -1.34 0.44
N ALA A 122 -15.73 -1.69 1.54
CA ALA A 122 -17.19 -1.66 1.66
C ALA A 122 -17.74 -0.23 1.52
N TYR A 123 -17.10 0.76 2.19
CA TYR A 123 -17.46 2.17 2.07
C TYR A 123 -17.33 2.65 0.61
N ILE A 124 -16.24 2.32 -0.08
CA ILE A 124 -16.04 2.66 -1.50
C ILE A 124 -17.16 2.06 -2.35
N LYS A 125 -17.45 0.78 -2.15
CA LYS A 125 -18.51 0.07 -2.89
C LYS A 125 -19.89 0.71 -2.68
N GLU A 126 -20.26 1.03 -1.45
CA GLU A 126 -21.53 1.67 -1.11
C GLU A 126 -21.66 3.05 -1.77
N ARG A 127 -20.60 3.85 -1.77
CA ARG A 127 -20.63 5.23 -2.27
C ARG A 127 -20.50 5.35 -3.79
N THR A 128 -19.85 4.38 -4.45
CA THR A 128 -19.44 4.49 -5.86
C THR A 128 -19.90 3.33 -6.73
N GLY A 129 -20.30 2.21 -6.14
CA GLY A 129 -20.58 0.96 -6.85
C GLY A 129 -19.32 0.19 -7.30
N HIS A 130 -18.11 0.76 -7.13
CA HIS A 130 -16.87 0.10 -7.53
C HIS A 130 -16.38 -0.86 -6.44
N GLU A 131 -15.91 -2.03 -6.87
CA GLU A 131 -15.29 -2.98 -5.97
C GLU A 131 -13.78 -2.72 -5.82
N SER A 132 -13.24 -3.19 -4.71
CA SER A 132 -11.82 -3.09 -4.41
C SER A 132 -11.30 -4.43 -3.89
N ARG A 133 -10.16 -4.88 -4.42
CA ARG A 133 -9.45 -6.04 -3.90
C ARG A 133 -8.50 -5.60 -2.80
N VAL A 134 -8.68 -6.15 -1.61
CA VAL A 134 -7.79 -5.93 -0.46
C VAL A 134 -6.53 -6.78 -0.62
N CYS A 135 -5.37 -6.13 -0.50
CA CYS A 135 -4.06 -6.72 -0.57
C CYS A 135 -3.29 -6.38 0.72
N VAL A 136 -2.98 -7.40 1.52
CA VAL A 136 -2.20 -7.27 2.76
C VAL A 136 -1.14 -8.37 2.75
N ASP A 137 0.12 -8.00 2.75
CA ASP A 137 1.31 -8.85 2.89
C ASP A 137 1.38 -10.03 1.89
N SER A 138 0.51 -11.01 2.01
CA SER A 138 0.53 -12.24 1.19
C SER A 138 0.01 -12.06 -0.25
N ALA A 139 -0.54 -10.91 -0.60
CA ALA A 139 -1.02 -10.63 -1.96
C ALA A 139 0.15 -10.41 -2.93
N PRO A 140 0.00 -10.79 -4.22
CA PRO A 140 1.05 -10.58 -5.21
C PRO A 140 1.08 -9.13 -5.70
N ILE A 141 1.54 -8.21 -4.85
CA ILE A 141 1.70 -6.79 -5.14
C ILE A 141 2.98 -6.26 -4.51
N LEU A 142 3.60 -5.24 -5.10
CA LEU A 142 4.81 -4.59 -4.57
C LEU A 142 4.41 -3.42 -3.67
N GLU A 143 4.00 -3.69 -2.43
CA GLU A 143 3.42 -2.72 -1.49
C GLU A 143 4.28 -1.46 -1.34
N ARG A 144 5.58 -1.58 -1.06
CA ARG A 144 6.49 -0.44 -0.89
C ARG A 144 6.61 0.43 -2.14
N TYR A 145 6.59 -0.19 -3.33
CA TYR A 145 6.59 0.52 -4.60
C TYR A 145 5.31 1.35 -4.74
N TRP A 146 4.15 0.74 -4.49
CA TRP A 146 2.87 1.44 -4.63
C TRP A 146 2.69 2.53 -3.57
N ALA A 147 3.16 2.31 -2.34
CA ALA A 147 3.17 3.34 -1.30
C ALA A 147 4.02 4.55 -1.70
N GLN A 148 5.16 4.35 -2.38
CA GLN A 148 5.97 5.44 -2.93
C GLN A 148 5.25 6.14 -4.10
N GLN A 149 4.65 5.38 -5.02
CA GLN A 149 3.89 5.96 -6.14
C GLN A 149 2.65 6.72 -5.68
N ALA A 150 2.03 6.31 -4.59
CA ALA A 150 0.92 7.00 -3.95
C ALA A 150 1.35 8.16 -3.03
N GLY A 151 2.65 8.50 -2.98
CA GLY A 151 3.16 9.65 -2.27
C GLY A 151 3.30 9.50 -0.75
N LEU A 152 3.13 8.28 -0.20
CA LEU A 152 3.22 8.08 1.24
C LEU A 152 4.64 8.31 1.79
N GLY A 153 5.66 7.95 1.02
CA GLY A 153 7.04 8.06 1.45
C GLY A 153 8.01 7.56 0.38
N PHE A 154 9.25 7.33 0.75
CA PHE A 154 10.31 6.84 -0.14
C PHE A 154 10.91 5.53 0.40
N ILE A 155 11.48 4.72 -0.50
CA ILE A 155 12.18 3.49 -0.13
C ILE A 155 13.60 3.86 0.29
N GLY A 156 13.93 3.61 1.56
CA GLY A 156 15.25 3.89 2.13
C GLY A 156 16.30 2.84 1.76
N LEU A 157 17.57 3.11 2.09
CA LEU A 157 18.67 2.16 1.91
C LEU A 157 18.48 0.87 2.72
N ASN A 158 17.70 0.91 3.80
CA ASN A 158 17.26 -0.26 4.55
C ASN A 158 16.15 -1.07 3.86
N THR A 159 15.77 -0.71 2.64
CA THR A 159 14.70 -1.30 1.83
C THR A 159 13.27 -1.14 2.37
N LEU A 160 13.08 -0.42 3.46
CA LEU A 160 11.76 -0.13 4.02
C LEU A 160 11.18 1.16 3.44
N LEU A 161 9.84 1.28 3.46
CA LEU A 161 9.20 2.57 3.24
C LEU A 161 9.48 3.49 4.43
N ILE A 162 9.97 4.68 4.15
CA ILE A 162 10.17 5.76 5.14
C ILE A 162 9.14 6.85 4.87
N ILE A 163 8.20 7.04 5.79
CA ILE A 163 7.27 8.15 5.74
C ILE A 163 7.94 9.35 6.40
N PRO A 164 8.12 10.49 5.69
CA PRO A 164 8.81 11.66 6.20
C PRO A 164 8.27 12.09 7.56
N GLN A 165 9.18 12.39 8.51
CA GLN A 165 8.89 12.77 9.89
C GLN A 165 8.20 11.71 10.76
N ARG A 166 7.86 10.54 10.21
CA ARG A 166 7.13 9.47 10.91
C ARG A 166 7.91 8.16 10.99
N GLY A 167 8.99 8.01 10.20
CA GLY A 167 9.86 6.83 10.21
C GLY A 167 9.36 5.68 9.35
N SER A 168 9.74 4.43 9.72
CA SER A 168 9.50 3.22 8.91
C SER A 168 8.71 2.11 9.62
N PHE A 169 8.15 2.38 10.80
CA PHE A 169 7.37 1.40 11.56
C PHE A 169 5.91 1.36 11.08
N PHE A 170 5.71 0.95 9.82
CA PHE A 170 4.38 0.90 9.20
C PHE A 170 4.11 -0.46 8.57
N PHE A 171 2.92 -1.02 8.84
CA PHE A 171 2.31 -2.02 7.98
C PHE A 171 1.72 -1.32 6.77
N LEU A 172 1.85 -1.95 5.61
CA LEU A 172 1.28 -1.47 4.35
C LEU A 172 0.10 -2.33 3.94
N CYS A 173 -0.80 -1.73 3.20
CA CYS A 173 -1.94 -2.40 2.62
C CYS A 173 -2.37 -1.65 1.36
N GLU A 174 -2.79 -2.37 0.34
CA GLU A 174 -3.34 -1.77 -0.88
C GLU A 174 -4.77 -2.22 -1.13
N LEU A 175 -5.57 -1.29 -1.69
CA LEU A 175 -6.82 -1.60 -2.36
C LEU A 175 -6.63 -1.36 -3.86
N VAL A 176 -6.74 -2.42 -4.65
CA VAL A 176 -6.76 -2.31 -6.12
C VAL A 176 -8.20 -2.21 -6.58
N THR A 177 -8.56 -1.09 -7.24
CA THR A 177 -9.97 -0.80 -7.58
C THR A 177 -10.13 -0.31 -9.01
N THR A 178 -11.32 -0.55 -9.56
CA THR A 178 -11.75 0.00 -10.86
C THR A 178 -12.22 1.46 -10.76
N LEU A 179 -12.30 2.03 -9.55
CA LEU A 179 -12.67 3.44 -9.35
C LEU A 179 -11.56 4.36 -9.85
N PRO A 180 -11.85 5.27 -10.81
CA PRO A 180 -10.87 6.25 -11.25
C PRO A 180 -10.76 7.39 -10.22
N LEU A 181 -9.64 7.45 -9.51
CA LEU A 181 -9.29 8.54 -8.59
C LEU A 181 -8.15 9.37 -9.18
N THR A 182 -8.09 10.65 -8.80
CA THR A 182 -6.94 11.49 -9.13
C THR A 182 -5.72 11.01 -8.34
N PRO A 183 -4.64 10.57 -8.99
CA PRO A 183 -3.46 10.10 -8.27
C PRO A 183 -2.76 11.24 -7.53
N ASP A 184 -2.18 10.91 -6.39
CA ASP A 184 -1.25 11.78 -5.67
C ASP A 184 0.11 11.82 -6.38
N ALA A 185 0.91 12.84 -6.11
CA ALA A 185 2.27 12.90 -6.65
C ALA A 185 3.17 11.87 -5.95
N PRO A 186 3.95 11.08 -6.70
CA PRO A 186 4.92 10.16 -6.10
C PRO A 186 5.91 10.89 -5.19
N CYS A 187 6.33 10.20 -4.11
CA CYS A 187 7.38 10.74 -3.25
C CYS A 187 8.74 10.66 -3.97
N THR A 188 9.37 11.82 -4.14
CA THR A 188 10.68 11.97 -4.83
C THR A 188 11.86 12.08 -3.86
N LEU A 189 11.62 12.01 -2.55
CA LEU A 189 12.68 12.01 -1.54
C LEU A 189 13.53 10.73 -1.64
N THR A 190 14.78 10.86 -1.26
CA THR A 190 15.76 9.77 -1.18
C THR A 190 16.55 9.86 0.12
N CYS A 191 17.28 8.80 0.48
CA CYS A 191 18.25 8.86 1.57
C CYS A 191 19.39 9.82 1.28
#